data_066bdeb8950ad5e3d3a3a1e58d242fef
#
_entry.id   066bdeb8950ad5e3d3a3a1e58d242fef
#
_cell.length_a   1.000
_cell.length_b   1.000
_cell.length_c   1.000
_cell.angle_alpha   90.00
_cell.angle_beta   90.00
_cell.angle_gamma   90.00
#
_symmetry.space_group_name_H-M   'P 1'
#
loop_
_entity.id
_entity.type
_entity.pdbx_description
1 polymer ?
#
loop_
_entity_poly.entity_id
_entity_poly.type
_entity_poly.pdbx_seq_one_letter_code
_entity_poly.pdbx_strand_id
1 'polypeptide(L)'
;LKDIDTGQSSITKINILKELFNKKKIDMHFVSASENIAWLLNLRGCDSEFSPIPNGYLLLDNKKKIFFFCDLNKISKKLKLSFKRVNFLNIESINIFLQKIRNKKILIDKKSCSILFSDILKKNNKIIDYHDPIYYLKSIKNKIEIKNTIKSHIYDGAALTKFLFWVKNNYNKKNITEISAQKKLLKFRKKNKTFKFLSFPTISGTGPNGAIIHYKANEKTNRELTKGDIYL
;
A
#
# COMPACT_ATOMS: atom_id res chain seq x y z
N LEU A 1 5.71 10.93 -3.21
CA LEU A 1 7.13 10.58 -3.26
C LEU A 1 7.82 11.31 -4.42
N LYS A 2 9.11 11.54 -4.30
CA LYS A 2 9.94 12.13 -5.37
C LYS A 2 10.47 11.06 -6.31
N ASP A 3 10.86 11.43 -7.52
CA ASP A 3 11.40 10.49 -8.51
C ASP A 3 12.70 9.82 -8.05
N ILE A 4 13.49 10.50 -7.21
CA ILE A 4 14.68 9.91 -6.58
C ILE A 4 14.35 8.73 -5.66
N ASP A 5 13.13 8.69 -5.11
CA ASP A 5 12.68 7.60 -4.23
C ASP A 5 12.04 6.45 -5.01
N THR A 6 11.40 6.77 -6.14
CA THR A 6 10.59 5.84 -6.93
C THR A 6 11.24 5.38 -8.23
N GLY A 7 12.26 6.10 -8.69
CA GLY A 7 13.00 5.81 -9.93
C GLY A 7 12.23 6.11 -11.21
N GLN A 8 10.93 6.45 -11.12
CA GLN A 8 10.10 6.75 -12.26
C GLN A 8 8.97 7.70 -11.89
N SER A 9 8.77 8.75 -12.69
CA SER A 9 7.71 9.72 -12.45
C SER A 9 6.31 9.13 -12.68
N SER A 10 5.30 9.69 -12.01
CA SER A 10 3.90 9.32 -12.27
C SER A 10 3.50 9.60 -13.72
N ILE A 11 4.04 10.64 -14.32
CA ILE A 11 3.78 11.00 -15.73
C ILE A 11 4.28 9.90 -16.66
N THR A 12 5.50 9.40 -16.45
CA THR A 12 6.08 8.32 -17.25
C THR A 12 5.24 7.05 -17.14
N LYS A 13 4.82 6.66 -15.92
CA LYS A 13 3.96 5.50 -15.70
C LYS A 13 2.61 5.62 -16.41
N ILE A 14 1.99 6.80 -16.35
CA ILE A 14 0.73 7.08 -17.02
C ILE A 14 0.89 7.03 -18.56
N ASN A 15 2.00 7.50 -19.10
CA ASN A 15 2.26 7.44 -20.55
C ASN A 15 2.38 5.98 -21.04
N ILE A 16 3.05 5.10 -20.27
CA ILE A 16 3.13 3.67 -20.60
C ILE A 16 1.72 3.04 -20.64
N LEU A 17 0.85 3.35 -19.68
CA LEU A 17 -0.54 2.89 -19.70
C LEU A 17 -1.31 3.37 -20.92
N LYS A 18 -1.08 4.61 -21.34
CA LYS A 18 -1.76 5.18 -22.51
C LYS A 18 -1.35 4.53 -23.82
N GLU A 19 -0.10 4.18 -23.98
CA GLU A 19 0.34 3.40 -25.13
C GLU A 19 -0.40 2.08 -25.21
N LEU A 20 -0.59 1.41 -24.06
CA LEU A 20 -1.38 0.20 -23.98
C LEU A 20 -2.85 0.44 -24.32
N PHE A 21 -3.45 1.54 -23.83
CA PHE A 21 -4.84 1.91 -24.12
C PHE A 21 -5.04 2.20 -25.60
N ASN A 22 -4.13 2.90 -26.24
CA ASN A 22 -4.18 3.16 -27.67
C ASN A 22 -4.14 1.87 -28.49
N LYS A 23 -3.21 0.95 -28.17
CA LYS A 23 -3.10 -0.36 -28.84
C LYS A 23 -4.37 -1.20 -28.69
N LYS A 24 -5.02 -1.18 -27.52
CA LYS A 24 -6.23 -1.93 -27.22
C LYS A 24 -7.52 -1.17 -27.51
N LYS A 25 -7.45 0.07 -28.01
CA LYS A 25 -8.60 0.94 -28.25
C LYS A 25 -9.48 1.13 -27.01
N ILE A 26 -8.86 1.36 -25.86
CA ILE A 26 -9.50 1.63 -24.57
C ILE A 26 -9.63 3.14 -24.41
N ASP A 27 -10.84 3.61 -24.07
CA ASP A 27 -11.09 5.04 -23.83
C ASP A 27 -10.77 5.44 -22.39
N MET A 28 -11.10 4.58 -21.42
CA MET A 28 -10.93 4.85 -19.99
C MET A 28 -10.49 3.59 -19.24
N HIS A 29 -9.81 3.80 -18.12
CA HIS A 29 -9.50 2.75 -17.15
C HIS A 29 -9.96 3.17 -15.76
N PHE A 30 -10.86 2.39 -15.16
CA PHE A 30 -11.30 2.57 -13.80
C PHE A 30 -10.50 1.67 -12.87
N VAL A 31 -9.69 2.28 -12.01
CA VAL A 31 -8.79 1.61 -11.06
C VAL A 31 -9.43 1.64 -9.68
N SER A 32 -9.73 0.47 -9.14
CA SER A 32 -10.31 0.29 -7.78
C SER A 32 -9.27 -0.12 -6.76
N ALA A 33 -8.13 -0.67 -7.20
CA ALA A 33 -7.06 -1.12 -6.32
C ALA A 33 -6.25 0.07 -5.80
N SER A 34 -6.42 0.41 -4.54
CA SER A 34 -5.76 1.58 -3.92
C SER A 34 -4.23 1.50 -3.96
N GLU A 35 -3.64 0.31 -3.87
CA GLU A 35 -2.20 0.09 -4.00
C GLU A 35 -1.68 0.36 -5.42
N ASN A 36 -2.51 0.13 -6.44
CA ASN A 36 -2.18 0.46 -7.82
C ASN A 36 -2.21 1.98 -8.04
N ILE A 37 -3.21 2.66 -7.45
CA ILE A 37 -3.30 4.13 -7.46
C ILE A 37 -2.07 4.73 -6.76
N ALA A 38 -1.70 4.22 -5.58
CA ALA A 38 -0.54 4.67 -4.82
C ALA A 38 0.77 4.56 -5.63
N TRP A 39 0.97 3.43 -6.32
CA TRP A 39 2.14 3.21 -7.16
C TRP A 39 2.12 4.10 -8.41
N LEU A 40 0.99 4.18 -9.11
CA LEU A 40 0.86 4.94 -10.35
C LEU A 40 1.11 6.44 -10.13
N LEU A 41 0.53 7.00 -9.07
CA LEU A 41 0.64 8.42 -8.75
C LEU A 41 1.86 8.76 -7.89
N ASN A 42 2.70 7.79 -7.50
CA ASN A 42 3.75 8.00 -6.50
C ASN A 42 3.21 8.63 -5.20
N LEU A 43 1.96 8.37 -4.88
CA LEU A 43 1.26 8.90 -3.71
C LEU A 43 1.31 7.89 -2.57
N ARG A 44 1.40 8.38 -1.34
CA ARG A 44 1.24 7.54 -0.14
C ARG A 44 0.21 8.19 0.76
N GLY A 45 -0.59 7.35 1.43
CA GLY A 45 -1.61 7.73 2.40
C GLY A 45 -1.36 7.10 3.75
N CYS A 46 -2.20 7.45 4.71
CA CYS A 46 -2.20 6.89 6.07
C CYS A 46 -3.59 6.36 6.42
N ASP A 47 -4.34 5.89 5.43
CA ASP A 47 -5.72 5.40 5.62
C ASP A 47 -5.76 3.98 6.21
N SER A 48 -4.63 3.29 6.19
CA SER A 48 -4.43 1.99 6.83
C SER A 48 -3.23 2.07 7.78
N GLU A 49 -3.36 1.48 8.96
CA GLU A 49 -2.34 1.53 10.01
C GLU A 49 -0.98 0.96 9.55
N PHE A 50 -1.01 -0.12 8.76
CA PHE A 50 0.19 -0.86 8.36
C PHE A 50 0.50 -0.76 6.87
N SER A 51 -0.25 0.04 6.11
CA SER A 51 -0.06 0.17 4.66
C SER A 51 -0.10 1.63 4.24
N PRO A 52 0.92 2.13 3.52
CA PRO A 52 0.98 3.54 3.12
C PRO A 52 0.12 3.81 1.88
N ILE A 53 -1.12 3.38 1.90
CA ILE A 53 -2.03 3.40 0.75
C ILE A 53 -3.12 4.45 0.98
N PRO A 54 -3.39 5.35 0.02
CA PRO A 54 -4.53 6.24 0.08
C PRO A 54 -5.78 5.50 -0.38
N ASN A 55 -6.87 5.51 0.39
CA ASN A 55 -8.15 4.99 -0.04
C ASN A 55 -8.78 5.90 -1.09
N GLY A 56 -9.28 5.29 -2.15
CA GLY A 56 -9.95 6.00 -3.22
C GLY A 56 -10.03 5.21 -4.51
N TYR A 57 -10.61 5.85 -5.52
CA TYR A 57 -10.78 5.28 -6.85
C TYR A 57 -10.21 6.22 -7.90
N LEU A 58 -9.66 5.66 -8.97
CA LEU A 58 -9.06 6.46 -10.02
C LEU A 58 -9.73 6.17 -11.36
N LEU A 59 -10.06 7.21 -12.11
CA LEU A 59 -10.46 7.09 -13.50
C LEU A 59 -9.44 7.79 -14.39
N LEU A 60 -8.82 7.03 -15.26
CA LEU A 60 -7.88 7.50 -16.28
C LEU A 60 -8.60 7.60 -17.61
N ASP A 61 -8.62 8.78 -18.19
CA ASP A 61 -9.08 9.01 -19.56
C ASP A 61 -7.86 8.95 -20.51
N ASN A 62 -8.02 8.29 -21.63
CA ASN A 62 -6.99 8.24 -22.69
C ASN A 62 -6.56 9.64 -23.17
N LYS A 63 -7.44 10.64 -23.10
CA LYS A 63 -7.18 12.06 -23.43
C LYS A 63 -6.42 12.83 -22.35
N LYS A 64 -5.84 12.16 -21.36
CA LYS A 64 -4.99 12.74 -20.28
C LYS A 64 -5.72 13.32 -19.07
N LYS A 65 -7.02 13.20 -18.93
CA LYS A 65 -7.71 13.57 -17.70
C LYS A 65 -7.58 12.44 -16.68
N ILE A 66 -7.25 12.80 -15.46
CA ILE A 66 -7.14 11.88 -14.33
C ILE A 66 -8.07 12.39 -13.25
N PHE A 67 -8.98 11.54 -12.80
CA PHE A 67 -9.90 11.85 -11.74
C PHE A 67 -9.60 10.91 -10.57
N PHE A 68 -9.25 11.47 -9.42
CA PHE A 68 -9.01 10.71 -8.20
C PHE A 68 -10.10 11.05 -7.17
N PHE A 69 -10.95 10.07 -6.91
CA PHE A 69 -12.05 10.16 -5.94
C PHE A 69 -11.52 9.74 -4.57
N CYS A 70 -11.47 10.65 -3.63
CA CYS A 70 -10.95 10.43 -2.29
C CYS A 70 -11.60 11.38 -1.28
N ASP A 71 -11.31 11.20 0.00
CA ASP A 71 -11.66 12.19 1.02
C ASP A 71 -10.83 13.46 0.84
N LEU A 72 -11.47 14.56 0.44
CA LEU A 72 -10.81 15.83 0.14
C LEU A 72 -10.21 16.50 1.39
N ASN A 73 -10.67 16.17 2.60
CA ASN A 73 -10.13 16.70 3.84
C ASN A 73 -8.68 16.25 4.08
N LYS A 74 -8.29 15.11 3.49
CA LYS A 74 -6.93 14.55 3.55
C LYS A 74 -5.97 15.18 2.54
N ILE A 75 -6.49 15.97 1.60
CA ILE A 75 -5.70 16.51 0.48
C ILE A 75 -5.32 17.97 0.75
N SER A 76 -4.08 18.21 1.14
CA SER A 76 -3.58 19.55 1.37
C SER A 76 -3.53 20.40 0.08
N LYS A 77 -3.63 21.73 0.22
CA LYS A 77 -3.45 22.67 -0.91
C LYS A 77 -2.11 22.44 -1.64
N LYS A 78 -1.03 22.20 -0.89
CA LYS A 78 0.29 21.90 -1.45
C LYS A 78 0.29 20.64 -2.29
N LEU A 79 -0.41 19.59 -1.85
CA LEU A 79 -0.53 18.35 -2.60
C LEU A 79 -1.31 18.57 -3.91
N LYS A 80 -2.45 19.26 -3.87
CA LYS A 80 -3.21 19.60 -5.09
C LYS A 80 -2.35 20.33 -6.12
N LEU A 81 -1.56 21.30 -5.70
CA LEU A 81 -0.67 22.06 -6.58
C LEU A 81 0.44 21.20 -7.20
N SER A 82 0.93 20.18 -6.48
CA SER A 82 1.95 19.28 -7.01
C SER A 82 1.41 18.28 -8.05
N PHE A 83 0.09 18.06 -8.08
CA PHE A 83 -0.60 17.16 -9.02
C PHE A 83 -1.45 17.91 -10.06
N LYS A 84 -0.85 18.81 -10.82
CA LYS A 84 -1.56 19.67 -11.80
C LYS A 84 -2.46 18.93 -12.80
N ARG A 85 -2.23 17.64 -13.04
CA ARG A 85 -2.98 16.82 -14.02
C ARG A 85 -4.03 15.92 -13.36
N VAL A 86 -4.13 15.91 -12.04
CA VAL A 86 -5.08 15.09 -11.28
C VAL A 86 -6.20 15.97 -10.75
N ASN A 87 -7.43 15.67 -11.13
CA ASN A 87 -8.62 16.27 -10.58
C ASN A 87 -9.03 15.49 -9.34
N PHE A 88 -8.80 16.05 -8.17
CA PHE A 88 -9.25 15.47 -6.90
C PHE A 88 -10.74 15.78 -6.72
N LEU A 89 -11.53 14.73 -6.56
CA LEU A 89 -12.98 14.79 -6.39
C LEU A 89 -13.37 14.12 -5.08
N ASN A 90 -14.48 14.60 -4.48
CA ASN A 90 -15.03 13.96 -3.29
C ASN A 90 -15.49 12.53 -3.63
N ILE A 91 -15.13 11.57 -2.79
CA ILE A 91 -15.46 10.15 -2.97
C ILE A 91 -17.00 9.94 -3.06
N GLU A 92 -17.77 10.72 -2.35
CA GLU A 92 -19.24 10.66 -2.38
C GLU A 92 -19.85 10.98 -3.76
N SER A 93 -19.13 11.75 -4.58
CA SER A 93 -19.58 12.12 -5.92
C SER A 93 -19.39 11.03 -6.97
N ILE A 94 -18.71 9.93 -6.65
CA ILE A 94 -18.28 8.92 -7.61
C ILE A 94 -19.44 8.30 -8.38
N ASN A 95 -20.52 7.92 -7.71
CA ASN A 95 -21.68 7.28 -8.35
C ASN A 95 -22.29 8.20 -9.41
N ILE A 96 -22.55 9.45 -9.04
CA ILE A 96 -23.13 10.47 -9.96
C ILE A 96 -22.18 10.74 -11.13
N PHE A 97 -20.87 10.78 -10.87
CA PHE A 97 -19.88 10.99 -11.90
C PHE A 97 -19.83 9.83 -12.91
N LEU A 98 -19.76 8.59 -12.41
CA LEU A 98 -19.70 7.39 -13.26
C LEU A 98 -20.97 7.20 -14.07
N GLN A 99 -22.16 7.54 -13.53
CA GLN A 99 -23.44 7.51 -14.23
C GLN A 99 -23.51 8.45 -15.44
N LYS A 100 -22.70 9.49 -15.49
CA LYS A 100 -22.66 10.45 -16.62
C LYS A 100 -21.80 9.98 -17.77
N ILE A 101 -20.99 8.93 -17.61
CA ILE A 101 -20.12 8.41 -18.66
C ILE A 101 -20.95 7.63 -19.67
N ARG A 102 -20.79 7.92 -20.96
CA ARG A 102 -21.54 7.31 -22.05
C ARG A 102 -20.63 6.92 -23.22
N ASN A 103 -21.00 5.83 -23.90
CA ASN A 103 -20.41 5.43 -25.16
C ASN A 103 -18.88 5.29 -25.12
N LYS A 104 -18.33 4.73 -24.01
CA LYS A 104 -16.91 4.51 -23.79
C LYS A 104 -16.59 3.03 -23.70
N LYS A 105 -15.38 2.69 -24.13
CA LYS A 105 -14.76 1.39 -23.83
C LYS A 105 -13.94 1.55 -22.55
N ILE A 106 -14.44 0.97 -21.46
CA ILE A 106 -13.87 1.15 -20.11
C ILE A 106 -13.25 -0.15 -19.65
N LEU A 107 -11.96 -0.11 -19.34
CA LEU A 107 -11.26 -1.21 -18.70
C LEU A 107 -11.57 -1.20 -17.20
N ILE A 108 -11.96 -2.35 -16.68
CA ILE A 108 -12.08 -2.65 -15.25
C ILE A 108 -11.43 -4.00 -14.97
N ASP A 109 -10.89 -4.17 -13.77
CA ASP A 109 -10.50 -5.47 -13.25
C ASP A 109 -11.58 -5.93 -12.25
N LYS A 110 -12.40 -6.91 -12.65
CA LYS A 110 -13.49 -7.41 -11.81
C LYS A 110 -13.03 -8.04 -10.49
N LYS A 111 -11.75 -8.43 -10.38
CA LYS A 111 -11.20 -8.97 -9.14
C LYS A 111 -11.06 -7.90 -8.05
N SER A 112 -10.88 -6.65 -8.44
CA SER A 112 -10.74 -5.51 -7.52
C SER A 112 -11.92 -4.56 -7.55
N CYS A 113 -12.69 -4.51 -8.64
CA CYS A 113 -13.81 -3.61 -8.81
C CYS A 113 -15.08 -4.15 -8.14
N SER A 114 -15.73 -3.33 -7.31
CA SER A 114 -17.03 -3.71 -6.74
C SER A 114 -18.09 -3.88 -7.84
N ILE A 115 -19.04 -4.76 -7.58
CA ILE A 115 -20.17 -4.99 -8.50
C ILE A 115 -20.96 -3.71 -8.75
N LEU A 116 -21.14 -2.86 -7.74
CA LEU A 116 -21.82 -1.58 -7.85
C LEU A 116 -21.25 -0.70 -8.97
N PHE A 117 -19.94 -0.49 -8.97
CA PHE A 117 -19.31 0.36 -9.99
C PHE A 117 -19.29 -0.31 -11.37
N SER A 118 -19.08 -1.62 -11.40
CA SER A 118 -19.18 -2.40 -12.63
C SER A 118 -20.54 -2.22 -13.28
N ASP A 119 -21.62 -2.34 -12.52
CA ASP A 119 -22.99 -2.23 -13.02
C ASP A 119 -23.34 -0.79 -13.45
N ILE A 120 -22.92 0.21 -12.68
CA ILE A 120 -23.09 1.63 -13.07
C ILE A 120 -22.42 1.90 -14.42
N LEU A 121 -21.17 1.45 -14.58
CA LEU A 121 -20.42 1.70 -15.81
C LEU A 121 -20.98 0.91 -17.00
N LYS A 122 -21.45 -0.32 -16.79
CA LYS A 122 -22.00 -1.19 -17.83
C LYS A 122 -23.28 -0.65 -18.47
N LYS A 123 -24.08 0.13 -17.73
CA LYS A 123 -25.38 0.62 -18.25
C LYS A 123 -25.28 1.38 -19.57
N ASN A 124 -24.22 2.16 -19.78
CA ASN A 124 -24.09 3.04 -20.94
C ASN A 124 -22.74 2.94 -21.67
N ASN A 125 -21.93 1.94 -21.30
CA ASN A 125 -20.57 1.80 -21.83
C ASN A 125 -20.25 0.33 -22.15
N LYS A 126 -19.25 0.11 -22.99
CA LYS A 126 -18.67 -1.19 -23.24
C LYS A 126 -17.59 -1.48 -22.20
N ILE A 127 -17.82 -2.46 -21.35
CA ILE A 127 -16.85 -2.91 -20.36
C ILE A 127 -15.86 -3.88 -21.00
N ILE A 128 -14.58 -3.65 -20.74
CA ILE A 128 -13.47 -4.53 -21.04
C ILE A 128 -13.00 -5.07 -19.68
N ASP A 129 -13.34 -6.34 -19.41
CA ASP A 129 -12.86 -7.05 -18.24
C ASP A 129 -11.45 -7.55 -18.52
N TYR A 130 -10.49 -6.98 -17.86
CA TYR A 130 -9.08 -7.33 -18.04
C TYR A 130 -8.32 -7.06 -16.75
N HIS A 131 -7.38 -7.93 -16.41
CA HIS A 131 -6.52 -7.74 -15.25
C HIS A 131 -5.84 -6.38 -15.30
N ASP A 132 -5.90 -5.62 -14.20
CA ASP A 132 -5.35 -4.26 -14.16
C ASP A 132 -3.87 -4.29 -14.57
N PRO A 133 -3.49 -3.65 -15.69
CA PRO A 133 -2.11 -3.67 -16.18
C PRO A 133 -1.10 -3.03 -15.22
N ILE A 134 -1.57 -2.24 -14.26
CA ILE A 134 -0.72 -1.64 -13.25
C ILE A 134 -0.09 -2.73 -12.37
N TYR A 135 -0.78 -3.85 -12.10
CA TYR A 135 -0.21 -4.97 -11.36
C TYR A 135 1.07 -5.50 -12.03
N TYR A 136 1.02 -5.71 -13.34
CA TYR A 136 2.19 -6.15 -14.09
C TYR A 136 3.31 -5.11 -14.06
N LEU A 137 3.01 -3.85 -14.36
CA LEU A 137 3.99 -2.77 -14.35
C LEU A 137 4.66 -2.59 -12.98
N LYS A 138 3.87 -2.68 -11.90
CA LYS A 138 4.34 -2.59 -10.51
C LYS A 138 5.17 -3.81 -10.09
N SER A 139 4.93 -4.98 -10.65
CA SER A 139 5.65 -6.21 -10.31
C SER A 139 7.11 -6.18 -10.77
N ILE A 140 7.40 -5.49 -11.88
CA ILE A 140 8.77 -5.34 -12.42
C ILE A 140 9.41 -4.12 -11.77
N LYS A 141 10.33 -4.36 -10.82
CA LYS A 141 10.98 -3.29 -10.05
C LYS A 141 12.08 -2.62 -10.85
N ASN A 142 12.11 -1.29 -10.87
CA ASN A 142 13.23 -0.55 -11.44
C ASN A 142 14.46 -0.56 -10.51
N LYS A 143 15.61 -0.10 -11.02
CA LYS A 143 16.89 -0.09 -10.28
C LYS A 143 16.82 0.64 -8.94
N ILE A 144 16.05 1.72 -8.85
CA ILE A 144 15.91 2.52 -7.60
C ILE A 144 15.03 1.78 -6.60
N GLU A 145 13.93 1.19 -7.05
CA GLU A 145 13.07 0.35 -6.20
C GLU A 145 13.85 -0.84 -5.63
N ILE A 146 14.65 -1.53 -6.46
CA ILE A 146 15.52 -2.63 -6.02
C ILE A 146 16.54 -2.15 -4.98
N LYS A 147 17.26 -1.05 -5.28
CA LYS A 147 18.26 -0.46 -4.36
C LYS A 147 17.65 -0.09 -3.01
N ASN A 148 16.48 0.54 -3.02
CA ASN A 148 15.80 0.96 -1.80
C ASN A 148 15.26 -0.24 -1.01
N THR A 149 14.80 -1.30 -1.68
CA THR A 149 14.38 -2.55 -1.05
C THR A 149 15.55 -3.23 -0.35
N ILE A 150 16.69 -3.39 -1.02
CA ILE A 150 17.90 -3.97 -0.43
C ILE A 150 18.33 -3.16 0.80
N LYS A 151 18.39 -1.83 0.68
CA LYS A 151 18.77 -0.94 1.78
C LYS A 151 17.81 -1.06 2.98
N SER A 152 16.51 -1.17 2.73
CA SER A 152 15.49 -1.35 3.77
C SER A 152 15.69 -2.66 4.53
N HIS A 153 15.97 -3.77 3.80
CA HIS A 153 16.23 -5.08 4.42
C HIS A 153 17.51 -5.10 5.24
N ILE A 154 18.58 -4.41 4.79
CA ILE A 154 19.81 -4.28 5.57
C ILE A 154 19.53 -3.58 6.91
N TYR A 155 18.76 -2.51 6.92
CA TYR A 155 18.43 -1.80 8.15
C TYR A 155 17.54 -2.60 9.09
N ASP A 156 16.52 -3.28 8.55
CA ASP A 156 15.64 -4.12 9.36
C ASP A 156 16.39 -5.36 9.88
N GLY A 157 17.22 -6.00 9.04
CA GLY A 157 18.09 -7.11 9.45
C GLY A 157 19.03 -6.74 10.56
N ALA A 158 19.66 -5.55 10.50
CA ALA A 158 20.51 -5.06 11.59
C ALA A 158 19.72 -4.82 12.90
N ALA A 159 18.49 -4.33 12.81
CA ALA A 159 17.63 -4.16 13.98
C ALA A 159 17.22 -5.50 14.58
N LEU A 160 16.85 -6.47 13.73
CA LEU A 160 16.51 -7.83 14.13
C LEU A 160 17.70 -8.57 14.76
N THR A 161 18.89 -8.50 14.17
CA THR A 161 20.12 -9.11 14.72
C THR A 161 20.43 -8.55 16.12
N LYS A 162 20.33 -7.24 16.31
CA LYS A 162 20.50 -6.62 17.64
C LYS A 162 19.43 -7.08 18.63
N PHE A 163 18.22 -7.29 18.17
CA PHE A 163 17.14 -7.82 19.00
C PHE A 163 17.40 -9.27 19.43
N LEU A 164 17.76 -10.15 18.50
CA LEU A 164 18.10 -11.55 18.79
C LEU A 164 19.27 -11.67 19.77
N PHE A 165 20.32 -10.87 19.55
CA PHE A 165 21.44 -10.80 20.48
C PHE A 165 20.97 -10.36 21.88
N TRP A 166 20.11 -9.33 21.94
CA TRP A 166 19.60 -8.85 23.22
C TRP A 166 18.72 -9.91 23.92
N VAL A 167 17.84 -10.60 23.23
CA VAL A 167 17.04 -11.69 23.80
C VAL A 167 17.95 -12.77 24.35
N LYS A 168 18.88 -13.29 23.54
CA LYS A 168 19.80 -14.38 23.90
C LYS A 168 20.62 -14.09 25.18
N ASN A 169 20.99 -12.84 25.40
CA ASN A 169 21.85 -12.45 26.54
C ASN A 169 21.05 -12.00 27.77
N ASN A 170 19.73 -11.89 27.69
CA ASN A 170 18.93 -11.33 28.78
C ASN A 170 17.74 -12.18 29.20
N TYR A 171 17.30 -13.19 28.45
CA TYR A 171 16.07 -13.95 28.74
C TYR A 171 16.09 -14.64 30.13
N ASN A 172 17.27 -15.02 30.64
CA ASN A 172 17.46 -15.63 31.93
C ASN A 172 17.92 -14.65 33.04
N LYS A 173 18.07 -13.35 32.73
CA LYS A 173 18.53 -12.33 33.68
C LYS A 173 17.48 -11.25 33.94
N LYS A 174 16.46 -11.20 33.11
CA LYS A 174 15.39 -10.20 33.16
C LYS A 174 14.08 -10.85 32.77
N ASN A 175 13.01 -10.44 33.40
CA ASN A 175 11.68 -10.88 33.02
C ASN A 175 11.30 -10.24 31.68
N ILE A 176 11.67 -10.92 30.60
CA ILE A 176 11.32 -10.49 29.25
C ILE A 176 9.96 -11.12 28.89
N THR A 177 8.97 -10.28 28.68
CA THR A 177 7.65 -10.71 28.22
C THR A 177 7.48 -10.48 26.74
N GLU A 178 6.47 -11.11 26.14
CA GLU A 178 6.11 -10.92 24.73
C GLU A 178 5.94 -9.43 24.38
N ILE A 179 5.22 -8.67 25.20
CA ILE A 179 5.01 -7.23 25.02
C ILE A 179 6.33 -6.45 25.16
N SER A 180 7.18 -6.78 26.13
CA SER A 180 8.45 -6.09 26.31
C SER A 180 9.44 -6.39 25.17
N ALA A 181 9.43 -7.61 24.65
CA ALA A 181 10.22 -8.03 23.51
C ALA A 181 9.80 -7.28 22.22
N GLN A 182 8.51 -7.24 21.92
CA GLN A 182 7.98 -6.49 20.77
C GLN A 182 8.32 -5.00 20.86
N LYS A 183 8.18 -4.36 22.05
CA LYS A 183 8.57 -2.95 22.27
C LYS A 183 10.08 -2.75 22.05
N LYS A 184 10.90 -3.74 22.43
CA LYS A 184 12.35 -3.68 22.27
C LYS A 184 12.77 -3.73 20.80
N LEU A 185 12.18 -4.64 20.00
CA LEU A 185 12.43 -4.70 18.56
C LEU A 185 12.04 -3.38 17.87
N LEU A 186 10.85 -2.85 18.20
CA LEU A 186 10.41 -1.56 17.67
C LEU A 186 11.39 -0.44 18.03
N LYS A 187 11.94 -0.44 19.26
CA LYS A 187 12.97 0.54 19.67
C LYS A 187 14.24 0.43 18.82
N PHE A 188 14.67 -0.78 18.44
CA PHE A 188 15.81 -0.96 17.54
C PHE A 188 15.50 -0.47 16.12
N ARG A 189 14.31 -0.76 15.58
CA ARG A 189 13.87 -0.28 14.26
C ARG A 189 13.81 1.24 14.20
N LYS A 190 13.27 1.90 15.24
CA LYS A 190 13.17 3.36 15.36
C LYS A 190 14.51 4.09 15.41
N LYS A 191 15.63 3.40 15.68
CA LYS A 191 16.97 4.00 15.57
C LYS A 191 17.36 4.35 14.13
N ASN A 192 16.74 3.72 13.16
CA ASN A 192 16.90 4.09 11.76
C ASN A 192 16.06 5.34 11.46
N LYS A 193 16.71 6.44 11.07
CA LYS A 193 16.04 7.71 10.73
C LYS A 193 15.05 7.61 9.57
N THR A 194 15.15 6.58 8.74
CA THR A 194 14.23 6.35 7.61
C THR A 194 13.03 5.47 7.99
N PHE A 195 13.01 4.90 9.20
CA PHE A 195 11.87 4.13 9.68
C PHE A 195 10.60 5.00 9.72
N LYS A 196 9.50 4.50 9.20
CA LYS A 196 8.21 5.20 9.18
C LYS A 196 7.23 4.57 10.19
N PHE A 197 6.86 3.33 9.96
CA PHE A 197 5.94 2.54 10.79
C PHE A 197 6.12 1.06 10.49
N LEU A 198 5.47 0.20 11.26
CA LEU A 198 5.45 -1.24 11.04
C LEU A 198 4.61 -1.60 9.81
N SER A 199 4.98 -2.66 9.09
CA SER A 199 4.24 -3.16 7.92
C SER A 199 3.10 -4.12 8.28
N PHE A 200 3.06 -4.59 9.55
CA PHE A 200 1.98 -5.41 10.11
C PHE A 200 2.06 -5.39 11.65
N PRO A 201 0.99 -5.78 12.37
CA PRO A 201 1.02 -5.94 13.81
C PRO A 201 2.10 -6.95 14.20
N THR A 202 2.94 -6.60 15.17
CA THR A 202 4.00 -7.51 15.60
C THR A 202 3.37 -8.76 16.23
N ILE A 203 3.77 -9.93 15.75
CA ILE A 203 3.52 -11.20 16.40
C ILE A 203 4.71 -11.45 17.34
N SER A 204 4.40 -11.70 18.61
CA SER A 204 5.39 -12.01 19.65
C SER A 204 4.73 -13.01 20.59
N GLY A 205 4.97 -14.29 20.34
CA GLY A 205 4.35 -15.39 21.05
C GLY A 205 5.38 -16.37 21.57
N THR A 206 5.31 -16.74 22.86
CA THR A 206 6.21 -17.72 23.48
C THR A 206 5.44 -18.94 23.98
N GLY A 207 6.03 -20.12 23.83
CA GLY A 207 5.40 -21.38 24.20
C GLY A 207 4.03 -21.57 23.52
N PRO A 208 2.94 -21.84 24.27
CA PRO A 208 1.61 -22.07 23.71
C PRO A 208 1.08 -20.91 22.84
N ASN A 209 1.46 -19.66 23.16
CA ASN A 209 1.02 -18.50 22.41
C ASN A 209 1.60 -18.45 20.99
N GLY A 210 2.77 -19.06 20.77
CA GLY A 210 3.38 -19.18 19.44
C GLY A 210 2.59 -20.06 18.47
N ALA A 211 1.70 -20.93 18.96
CA ALA A 211 0.83 -21.76 18.12
C ALA A 211 -0.46 -21.08 17.67
N ILE A 212 -0.76 -19.88 18.21
CA ILE A 212 -2.01 -19.15 17.89
C ILE A 212 -1.81 -18.35 16.62
N ILE A 213 -2.61 -18.65 15.60
CA ILE A 213 -2.59 -17.93 14.32
C ILE A 213 -2.96 -16.45 14.57
N HIS A 214 -2.17 -15.53 13.99
CA HIS A 214 -2.32 -14.08 14.18
C HIS A 214 -2.32 -13.61 15.63
N TYR A 215 -1.59 -14.33 16.52
CA TYR A 215 -1.50 -13.98 17.93
C TYR A 215 -1.09 -12.51 18.12
N LYS A 216 -1.78 -11.85 19.04
CA LYS A 216 -1.46 -10.50 19.50
C LYS A 216 -1.38 -10.46 21.01
N ALA A 217 -0.17 -10.30 21.53
CA ALA A 217 0.05 -10.20 22.99
C ALA A 217 -0.71 -8.98 23.56
N ASN A 218 -1.40 -9.20 24.65
CA ASN A 218 -2.08 -8.17 25.44
C ASN A 218 -1.85 -8.42 26.94
N GLU A 219 -2.26 -7.52 27.79
CA GLU A 219 -1.99 -7.62 29.25
C GLU A 219 -2.47 -8.91 29.89
N LYS A 220 -3.56 -9.51 29.39
CA LYS A 220 -4.13 -10.75 29.93
C LYS A 220 -3.40 -12.02 29.44
N THR A 221 -2.84 -11.98 28.24
CA THR A 221 -2.22 -13.14 27.58
C THR A 221 -0.69 -13.07 27.55
N ASN A 222 -0.11 -11.95 27.97
CA ASN A 222 1.32 -11.66 27.93
C ASN A 222 2.12 -12.66 28.79
N ARG A 223 2.93 -13.49 28.14
CA ARG A 223 3.78 -14.49 28.80
C ARG A 223 5.23 -14.02 28.90
N GLU A 224 5.93 -14.55 29.87
CA GLU A 224 7.38 -14.40 29.99
C GLU A 224 8.09 -15.42 29.10
N LEU A 225 9.20 -15.02 28.49
CA LEU A 225 10.07 -15.91 27.72
C LEU A 225 10.90 -16.74 28.67
N THR A 226 10.72 -18.06 28.64
CA THR A 226 11.42 -18.99 29.51
C THR A 226 12.34 -19.92 28.73
N LYS A 227 13.33 -20.51 29.42
CA LYS A 227 14.24 -21.46 28.80
C LYS A 227 13.47 -22.69 28.30
N GLY A 228 13.71 -23.06 27.05
CA GLY A 228 13.05 -24.21 26.43
C GLY A 228 11.81 -23.87 25.64
N ASP A 229 11.26 -22.65 25.77
CA ASP A 229 10.15 -22.21 24.95
C ASP A 229 10.60 -21.92 23.50
N ILE A 230 9.73 -22.21 22.54
CA ILE A 230 9.82 -21.65 21.20
C ILE A 230 9.25 -20.23 21.25
N TYR A 231 10.00 -19.29 20.74
CA TYR A 231 9.58 -17.89 20.63
C TYR A 231 9.46 -17.48 19.18
N LEU A 232 8.26 -17.05 18.76
CA LEU A 232 7.90 -16.56 17.45
C LEU A 232 7.88 -15.02 17.45
#